data_c22f5681c2cd3c617f383008d148a39d
#
_entry.id   c22f5681c2cd3c617f383008d148a39d
#
_cell.length_a   1.000
_cell.length_b   1.000
_cell.length_c   1.000
_cell.angle_alpha   90.00
_cell.angle_beta   90.00
_cell.angle_gamma   90.00
#
_symmetry.space_group_name_H-M   'P 1'
#
loop_
_entity.id
_entity.type
_entity.pdbx_description
1 polymer ?
#
loop_
_entity_poly.entity_id
_entity_poly.type
_entity_poly.pdbx_seq_one_letter_code
_entity_poly.pdbx_strand_id
1 'polypeptide(L)'
;MEIKISKKKPSFKISKNFENYLKENNRFQKIPIEYSDLRRYTGSIELFDRNDENTLWHRVFYNDSERIEIDQNLKLVYNLLYSDGSSSNLDDLEIDSVDFCTFGNSNPFRIKVKNKLNDNFTYYYIKVADSSRIYGLELEHITSPNNLNYIYYNETLIEEHISGIPGDYFFKNQILACSESEKSQIAKEFVKFSERCMIRLLGDMRSYNYVIVPIHDFDQVIYKIRAIDFDQQSYEGEFSLYRPQLFKDNEPIIDLVKNKLLVESINQYKIEERAIVVKRLLGSKNKIESLICLLYTSDAAD
;
A
#
# COMPACT_ATOMS: atom_id res chain seq x y z
N MET A 1 -19.17 -19.59 0.19
CA MET A 1 -18.71 -19.51 -1.22
C MET A 1 -17.33 -18.89 -1.15
N GLU A 2 -16.30 -19.63 -1.49
CA GLU A 2 -14.93 -19.10 -1.47
C GLU A 2 -14.73 -18.25 -2.74
N ILE A 3 -14.52 -16.94 -2.58
CA ILE A 3 -14.19 -16.08 -3.70
C ILE A 3 -12.78 -16.46 -4.15
N LYS A 4 -12.68 -17.32 -5.15
CA LYS A 4 -11.41 -17.69 -5.76
C LYS A 4 -11.03 -16.63 -6.77
N ILE A 5 -10.05 -15.78 -6.44
CA ILE A 5 -9.32 -15.04 -7.46
C ILE A 5 -8.42 -16.05 -8.15
N SER A 6 -8.95 -16.69 -9.19
CA SER A 6 -8.31 -17.85 -9.82
C SER A 6 -7.34 -17.47 -10.93
N LYS A 7 -7.20 -16.18 -11.27
CA LYS A 7 -6.35 -15.73 -12.38
C LYS A 7 -5.46 -14.57 -11.92
N LYS A 8 -4.17 -14.68 -12.24
CA LYS A 8 -3.24 -13.57 -12.11
C LYS A 8 -3.75 -12.41 -12.98
N LYS A 9 -3.95 -11.24 -12.37
CA LYS A 9 -4.40 -10.05 -13.08
C LYS A 9 -3.36 -9.67 -14.16
N PRO A 10 -3.78 -9.33 -15.39
CA PRO A 10 -2.89 -8.74 -16.38
C PRO A 10 -2.36 -7.38 -15.87
N SER A 11 -1.14 -7.04 -16.23
CA SER A 11 -0.58 -5.72 -15.97
C SER A 11 -1.05 -4.76 -17.06
N PHE A 12 -1.53 -3.58 -16.66
CA PHE A 12 -1.97 -2.53 -17.55
C PHE A 12 -0.92 -1.42 -17.64
N LYS A 13 -0.48 -1.11 -18.86
CA LYS A 13 0.48 -0.02 -19.09
C LYS A 13 -0.15 1.35 -18.78
N ILE A 14 0.70 2.28 -18.36
CA ILE A 14 0.28 3.66 -18.14
C ILE A 14 0.06 4.32 -19.51
N SER A 15 -1.15 4.80 -19.78
CA SER A 15 -1.45 5.55 -20.99
C SER A 15 -0.78 6.93 -20.96
N LYS A 16 -0.58 7.52 -22.15
CA LYS A 16 0.00 8.87 -22.27
C LYS A 16 -0.84 9.94 -21.55
N ASN A 17 -2.16 9.78 -21.57
CA ASN A 17 -3.08 10.68 -20.86
C ASN A 17 -2.91 10.54 -19.35
N PHE A 18 -2.77 9.33 -18.85
CA PHE A 18 -2.54 9.11 -17.43
C PHE A 18 -1.17 9.64 -16.99
N GLU A 19 -0.13 9.45 -17.81
CA GLU A 19 1.18 10.03 -17.54
C GLU A 19 1.13 11.57 -17.45
N ASN A 20 0.38 12.24 -18.34
CA ASN A 20 0.19 13.68 -18.27
C ASN A 20 -0.49 14.09 -16.95
N TYR A 21 -1.55 13.38 -16.55
CA TYR A 21 -2.20 13.59 -15.25
C TYR A 21 -1.19 13.46 -14.09
N LEU A 22 -0.33 12.44 -14.11
CA LEU A 22 0.69 12.23 -13.08
C LEU A 22 1.74 13.36 -13.04
N LYS A 23 2.10 13.92 -14.20
CA LYS A 23 2.97 15.10 -14.31
C LYS A 23 2.33 16.35 -13.68
N GLU A 24 1.07 16.61 -14.00
CA GLU A 24 0.30 17.74 -13.45
C GLU A 24 0.09 17.65 -11.93
N ASN A 25 0.07 16.43 -11.39
CA ASN A 25 -0.11 16.17 -9.97
C ASN A 25 1.20 15.90 -9.20
N ASN A 26 2.38 16.19 -9.79
CA ASN A 26 3.71 16.01 -9.18
C ASN A 26 3.99 14.54 -8.78
N ARG A 27 3.43 13.57 -9.51
CA ARG A 27 3.67 12.14 -9.29
C ARG A 27 4.70 11.56 -10.27
N PHE A 28 4.94 12.25 -11.37
CA PHE A 28 5.95 11.90 -12.36
C PHE A 28 7.23 12.67 -12.07
N GLN A 29 8.29 11.93 -11.72
CA GLN A 29 9.60 12.53 -11.42
C GLN A 29 10.70 11.61 -11.93
N LYS A 30 11.70 12.19 -12.63
CA LYS A 30 12.87 11.44 -13.08
C LYS A 30 13.62 10.86 -11.87
N ILE A 31 13.90 9.55 -11.94
CA ILE A 31 14.60 8.79 -10.91
C ILE A 31 15.97 8.34 -11.42
N PRO A 32 16.97 8.18 -10.54
CA PRO A 32 18.32 7.77 -10.93
C PRO A 32 18.47 6.26 -11.18
N ILE A 33 17.49 5.44 -10.80
CA ILE A 33 17.50 3.98 -10.96
C ILE A 33 16.10 3.47 -11.27
N GLU A 34 15.97 2.60 -12.26
CA GLU A 34 14.70 2.00 -12.67
C GLU A 34 14.57 0.56 -12.15
N TYR A 35 13.36 0.01 -12.19
CA TYR A 35 13.10 -1.39 -11.79
C TYR A 35 13.97 -2.40 -12.54
N SER A 36 14.20 -2.19 -13.84
CA SER A 36 15.05 -3.03 -14.69
C SER A 36 16.49 -3.11 -14.22
N ASP A 37 17.03 -2.04 -13.63
CA ASP A 37 18.39 -1.97 -13.11
C ASP A 37 18.56 -2.92 -11.92
N LEU A 38 17.56 -2.96 -11.03
CA LEU A 38 17.57 -3.84 -9.88
C LEU A 38 17.47 -5.34 -10.25
N ARG A 39 17.00 -5.66 -11.45
CA ARG A 39 16.92 -7.06 -11.94
C ARG A 39 18.28 -7.65 -12.32
N ARG A 40 19.33 -6.86 -12.37
CA ARG A 40 20.70 -7.28 -12.75
C ARG A 40 21.48 -7.95 -11.61
N TYR A 41 20.82 -8.36 -10.52
CA TYR A 41 21.48 -9.05 -9.42
C TYR A 41 22.12 -10.39 -9.88
N THR A 42 23.25 -10.73 -9.28
CA THR A 42 24.06 -11.92 -9.64
C THR A 42 23.81 -13.12 -8.74
N GLY A 43 23.19 -12.92 -7.59
CA GLY A 43 22.87 -13.98 -6.65
C GLY A 43 21.75 -13.57 -5.70
N SER A 44 21.12 -14.57 -5.05
CA SER A 44 20.10 -14.33 -4.06
C SER A 44 20.08 -15.41 -2.99
N ILE A 45 19.58 -15.06 -1.79
CA ILE A 45 19.37 -15.97 -0.66
C ILE A 45 17.92 -15.84 -0.21
N GLU A 46 17.23 -16.96 -0.01
CA GLU A 46 15.89 -16.99 0.57
C GLU A 46 15.87 -16.47 1.99
N LEU A 47 14.80 -15.73 2.34
CA LEU A 47 14.62 -15.21 3.69
C LEU A 47 13.51 -16.00 4.40
N PHE A 48 13.84 -16.45 5.61
CA PHE A 48 12.92 -17.13 6.51
C PHE A 48 12.51 -16.21 7.65
N ASP A 49 11.32 -16.42 8.16
CA ASP A 49 10.84 -15.71 9.35
C ASP A 49 11.41 -16.35 10.65
N ARG A 50 10.96 -15.86 11.81
CA ARG A 50 11.40 -16.36 13.12
C ARG A 50 10.94 -17.78 13.43
N ASN A 51 10.02 -18.33 12.65
CA ASN A 51 9.49 -19.68 12.78
C ASN A 51 10.04 -20.61 11.71
N ASP A 52 11.10 -20.21 10.98
CA ASP A 52 11.69 -20.93 9.85
C ASP A 52 10.69 -21.13 8.67
N GLU A 53 9.65 -20.30 8.56
CA GLU A 53 8.77 -20.30 7.41
C GLU A 53 9.33 -19.42 6.29
N ASN A 54 9.27 -19.91 5.04
CA ASN A 54 9.74 -19.14 3.88
C ASN A 54 8.87 -17.89 3.67
N THR A 55 9.49 -16.73 3.67
CA THR A 55 8.80 -15.44 3.53
C THR A 55 8.47 -15.08 2.08
N LEU A 56 8.90 -15.87 1.10
CA LEU A 56 8.85 -15.58 -0.34
C LEU A 56 9.66 -14.34 -0.76
N TRP A 57 10.48 -13.83 0.14
CA TRP A 57 11.46 -12.78 -0.14
C TRP A 57 12.84 -13.36 -0.28
N HIS A 58 13.61 -12.85 -1.25
CA HIS A 58 15.00 -13.21 -1.48
C HIS A 58 15.87 -11.97 -1.34
N ARG A 59 16.88 -12.01 -0.51
CA ARG A 59 17.92 -10.97 -0.48
C ARG A 59 18.78 -11.12 -1.71
N VAL A 60 18.93 -10.04 -2.47
CA VAL A 60 19.67 -10.05 -3.73
C VAL A 60 21.05 -9.40 -3.55
N PHE A 61 22.00 -9.85 -4.37
CA PHE A 61 23.39 -9.38 -4.34
C PHE A 61 23.81 -8.94 -5.74
N TYR A 62 24.58 -7.87 -5.77
CA TYR A 62 25.16 -7.30 -6.99
C TYR A 62 26.69 -7.42 -6.94
N ASN A 63 27.36 -7.30 -8.09
CA ASN A 63 28.81 -7.16 -8.12
C ASN A 63 29.25 -5.88 -7.40
N ASP A 64 30.44 -5.87 -6.80
CA ASP A 64 30.92 -4.75 -5.95
C ASP A 64 30.85 -3.39 -6.66
N SER A 65 31.24 -3.33 -7.93
CA SER A 65 31.20 -2.07 -8.71
C SER A 65 29.78 -1.57 -8.95
N GLU A 66 28.85 -2.47 -9.28
CA GLU A 66 27.42 -2.14 -9.48
C GLU A 66 26.76 -1.79 -8.15
N ARG A 67 27.13 -2.48 -7.07
CA ARG A 67 26.58 -2.25 -5.72
C ARG A 67 26.77 -0.82 -5.26
N ILE A 68 27.95 -0.23 -5.47
CA ILE A 68 28.25 1.14 -5.08
C ILE A 68 27.33 2.14 -5.81
N GLU A 69 27.15 1.94 -7.11
CA GLU A 69 26.29 2.80 -7.93
C GLU A 69 24.80 2.64 -7.52
N ILE A 70 24.35 1.40 -7.38
CA ILE A 70 22.97 1.08 -6.96
C ILE A 70 22.67 1.70 -5.60
N ASP A 71 23.55 1.55 -4.62
CA ASP A 71 23.35 2.10 -3.27
C ASP A 71 23.25 3.63 -3.27
N GLN A 72 24.08 4.31 -4.06
CA GLN A 72 23.99 5.77 -4.22
C GLN A 72 22.65 6.17 -4.84
N ASN A 73 22.24 5.51 -5.91
CA ASN A 73 20.98 5.79 -6.59
C ASN A 73 19.77 5.51 -5.70
N LEU A 74 19.80 4.42 -4.92
CA LEU A 74 18.73 4.10 -3.97
C LEU A 74 18.60 5.12 -2.82
N LYS A 75 19.72 5.69 -2.35
CA LYS A 75 19.69 6.80 -1.37
C LYS A 75 19.08 8.07 -1.96
N LEU A 76 19.39 8.39 -3.23
CA LEU A 76 18.76 9.50 -3.94
C LEU A 76 17.25 9.29 -4.08
N VAL A 77 16.80 8.08 -4.44
CA VAL A 77 15.38 7.71 -4.48
C VAL A 77 14.73 7.90 -3.12
N TYR A 78 15.38 7.46 -2.05
CA TYR A 78 14.88 7.67 -0.68
C TYR A 78 14.62 9.15 -0.40
N ASN A 79 15.59 10.02 -0.71
CA ASN A 79 15.41 11.45 -0.54
C ASN A 79 14.27 12.03 -1.40
N LEU A 80 14.12 11.58 -2.65
CA LEU A 80 13.01 12.03 -3.51
C LEU A 80 11.64 11.64 -2.94
N LEU A 81 11.55 10.46 -2.32
CA LEU A 81 10.30 9.92 -1.78
C LEU A 81 9.90 10.55 -0.45
N TYR A 82 10.87 10.83 0.42
CA TYR A 82 10.64 11.28 1.80
C TYR A 82 11.05 12.73 2.06
N SER A 83 11.57 13.44 1.06
CA SER A 83 11.98 14.82 1.23
C SER A 83 10.75 15.72 1.38
N ASP A 84 10.63 16.29 2.55
CA ASP A 84 9.72 17.37 2.91
C ASP A 84 10.35 18.77 2.66
N GLY A 85 11.42 18.82 1.83
CA GLY A 85 12.23 20.00 1.58
C GLY A 85 13.48 20.08 2.46
N SER A 86 13.68 19.19 3.41
CA SER A 86 14.95 19.03 4.11
C SER A 86 15.83 18.04 3.36
N SER A 87 17.02 18.45 2.96
CA SER A 87 18.03 17.54 2.41
C SER A 87 18.59 16.70 3.55
N SER A 88 18.11 15.46 3.73
CA SER A 88 18.87 14.49 4.54
C SER A 88 20.23 14.30 3.88
N ASN A 89 21.29 14.39 4.69
CA ASN A 89 22.64 14.15 4.18
C ASN A 89 22.72 12.68 3.72
N LEU A 90 22.99 12.45 2.44
CA LEU A 90 23.10 11.09 1.87
C LEU A 90 24.18 10.26 2.55
N ASP A 91 25.18 10.89 3.16
CA ASP A 91 26.26 10.22 3.89
C ASP A 91 25.78 9.59 5.19
N ASP A 92 24.69 10.09 5.76
CA ASP A 92 24.06 9.55 6.96
C ASP A 92 23.15 8.35 6.68
N LEU A 93 22.92 8.04 5.41
CA LEU A 93 22.11 6.91 4.97
C LEU A 93 22.98 5.75 4.50
N GLU A 94 22.50 4.54 4.74
CA GLU A 94 23.09 3.28 4.27
C GLU A 94 22.00 2.38 3.71
N ILE A 95 22.26 1.74 2.57
CA ILE A 95 21.37 0.69 2.05
C ILE A 95 21.76 -0.61 2.73
N ASP A 96 20.96 -1.01 3.71
CA ASP A 96 21.21 -2.25 4.50
C ASP A 96 20.96 -3.49 3.64
N SER A 97 19.84 -3.51 2.91
CA SER A 97 19.52 -4.62 2.01
C SER A 97 18.57 -4.24 0.89
N VAL A 98 18.63 -5.05 -0.18
CA VAL A 98 17.69 -5.09 -1.28
C VAL A 98 17.11 -6.49 -1.32
N ASP A 99 15.80 -6.60 -1.08
CA ASP A 99 15.10 -7.87 -1.07
C ASP A 99 14.09 -7.92 -2.23
N PHE A 100 14.03 -9.01 -2.97
CA PHE A 100 13.13 -9.25 -4.10
C PHE A 100 12.03 -10.22 -3.70
N CYS A 101 10.76 -9.88 -3.98
CA CYS A 101 9.65 -10.78 -3.75
C CYS A 101 9.36 -11.63 -4.99
N THR A 102 9.36 -12.93 -4.82
CA THR A 102 9.07 -13.89 -5.91
C THR A 102 7.58 -14.13 -6.09
N PHE A 103 6.77 -13.67 -5.14
CA PHE A 103 5.33 -13.81 -5.12
C PHE A 103 4.64 -12.46 -5.40
N GLY A 104 3.45 -12.52 -5.97
CA GLY A 104 2.64 -11.33 -6.28
C GLY A 104 2.76 -10.86 -7.74
N ASN A 105 1.88 -9.95 -8.12
CA ASN A 105 1.76 -9.48 -9.50
C ASN A 105 2.87 -8.53 -9.91
N SER A 106 3.32 -7.67 -9.00
CA SER A 106 4.28 -6.59 -9.27
C SER A 106 5.73 -6.96 -9.00
N ASN A 107 6.02 -8.16 -8.48
CA ASN A 107 7.36 -8.64 -8.11
C ASN A 107 8.24 -7.54 -7.48
N PRO A 108 7.84 -6.98 -6.31
CA PRO A 108 8.47 -5.81 -5.76
C PRO A 108 9.89 -6.07 -5.26
N PHE A 109 10.75 -5.06 -5.40
CA PHE A 109 11.93 -4.92 -4.55
C PHE A 109 11.57 -4.14 -3.30
N ARG A 110 12.01 -4.61 -2.13
CA ARG A 110 11.95 -3.90 -0.86
C ARG A 110 13.34 -3.41 -0.53
N ILE A 111 13.47 -2.11 -0.37
CA ILE A 111 14.74 -1.46 -0.05
C ILE A 111 14.73 -1.12 1.43
N LYS A 112 15.72 -1.59 2.16
CA LYS A 112 15.92 -1.27 3.58
C LYS A 112 17.00 -0.22 3.72
N VAL A 113 16.62 0.95 4.20
CA VAL A 113 17.51 2.08 4.42
C VAL A 113 17.75 2.25 5.91
N LYS A 114 19.00 2.30 6.30
CA LYS A 114 19.45 2.58 7.67
C LYS A 114 19.88 4.03 7.80
N ASN A 115 19.41 4.72 8.83
CA ASN A 115 19.98 6.00 9.23
C ASN A 115 21.11 5.73 10.24
N LYS A 116 22.35 6.12 9.87
CA LYS A 116 23.56 5.87 10.68
C LYS A 116 23.61 6.68 11.97
N LEU A 117 22.85 7.78 12.08
CA LEU A 117 22.86 8.66 13.25
C LEU A 117 22.06 8.07 14.42
N ASN A 118 21.01 7.32 14.14
CA ASN A 118 20.09 6.82 15.16
C ASN A 118 19.75 5.33 15.03
N ASP A 119 20.42 4.62 14.11
CA ASP A 119 20.22 3.21 13.79
C ASP A 119 18.77 2.81 13.40
N ASN A 120 17.91 3.78 13.09
CA ASN A 120 16.56 3.51 12.64
C ASN A 120 16.55 3.02 11.19
N PHE A 121 15.59 2.14 10.91
CA PHE A 121 15.36 1.60 9.57
C PHE A 121 14.07 2.14 8.97
N THR A 122 14.12 2.45 7.68
CA THR A 122 12.95 2.77 6.87
C THR A 122 12.94 1.88 5.64
N TYR A 123 11.76 1.56 5.15
CA TYR A 123 11.58 0.75 3.95
C TYR A 123 10.87 1.55 2.87
N TYR A 124 11.15 1.21 1.62
CA TYR A 124 10.31 1.58 0.49
C TYR A 124 10.35 0.46 -0.57
N TYR A 125 9.45 0.54 -1.52
CA TYR A 125 9.30 -0.49 -2.55
C TYR A 125 9.53 0.10 -3.93
N ILE A 126 10.20 -0.68 -4.80
CA ILE A 126 10.32 -0.40 -6.23
C ILE A 126 9.64 -1.56 -6.97
N LYS A 127 8.70 -1.22 -7.85
CA LYS A 127 7.81 -2.18 -8.53
C LYS A 127 7.71 -1.87 -10.01
N VAL A 128 7.26 -2.85 -10.78
CA VAL A 128 6.76 -2.56 -12.13
C VAL A 128 5.49 -1.73 -12.00
N ALA A 129 5.42 -0.64 -12.75
CA ALA A 129 4.25 0.22 -12.75
C ALA A 129 3.05 -0.48 -13.40
N ASP A 130 1.88 -0.35 -12.76
CA ASP A 130 0.59 -0.85 -13.24
C ASP A 130 -0.45 0.26 -13.10
N SER A 131 -1.23 0.48 -14.15
CA SER A 131 -2.24 1.55 -14.18
C SER A 131 -3.27 1.41 -13.08
N SER A 132 -3.78 0.20 -12.81
CA SER A 132 -4.78 -0.01 -11.76
C SER A 132 -4.22 0.33 -10.39
N ARG A 133 -2.98 -0.07 -10.12
CA ARG A 133 -2.30 0.22 -8.85
C ARG A 133 -2.13 1.72 -8.65
N ILE A 134 -1.59 2.43 -9.64
CA ILE A 134 -1.40 3.88 -9.55
C ILE A 134 -2.74 4.61 -9.44
N TYR A 135 -3.75 4.15 -10.16
CA TYR A 135 -5.12 4.66 -10.02
C TYR A 135 -5.66 4.48 -8.59
N GLY A 136 -5.42 3.32 -7.98
CA GLY A 136 -5.77 3.04 -6.59
C GLY A 136 -5.04 3.93 -5.59
N LEU A 137 -3.76 4.21 -5.81
CA LEU A 137 -2.97 5.14 -4.99
C LEU A 137 -3.52 6.57 -5.07
N GLU A 138 -3.88 7.05 -6.26
CA GLU A 138 -4.51 8.37 -6.40
C GLU A 138 -5.89 8.44 -5.74
N LEU A 139 -6.72 7.40 -5.88
CA LEU A 139 -8.00 7.33 -5.17
C LEU A 139 -7.82 7.29 -3.66
N GLU A 140 -6.80 6.57 -3.14
CA GLU A 140 -6.47 6.60 -1.71
C GLU A 140 -6.14 8.01 -1.26
N HIS A 141 -5.28 8.72 -2.00
CA HIS A 141 -4.88 10.08 -1.69
C HIS A 141 -6.07 11.06 -1.68
N ILE A 142 -7.01 10.90 -2.61
CA ILE A 142 -8.20 11.76 -2.72
C ILE A 142 -9.24 11.43 -1.65
N THR A 143 -9.53 10.14 -1.42
CA THR A 143 -10.68 9.70 -0.60
C THR A 143 -10.35 9.45 0.86
N SER A 144 -9.09 9.14 1.18
CA SER A 144 -8.63 8.79 2.53
C SER A 144 -7.84 9.93 3.17
N PRO A 145 -7.87 10.09 4.50
CA PRO A 145 -6.98 11.01 5.21
C PRO A 145 -5.53 10.51 5.25
N ASN A 146 -5.28 9.26 4.83
CA ASN A 146 -3.97 8.65 4.86
C ASN A 146 -3.23 9.00 3.57
N ASN A 147 -2.29 9.91 3.65
CA ASN A 147 -1.41 10.18 2.51
C ASN A 147 -0.44 9.02 2.31
N LEU A 148 -0.16 8.73 1.05
CA LEU A 148 0.83 7.75 0.63
C LEU A 148 1.73 8.40 -0.40
N ASN A 149 3.04 8.45 -0.11
CA ASN A 149 4.01 8.98 -1.05
C ASN A 149 4.36 7.92 -2.07
N TYR A 150 4.33 8.31 -3.33
CA TYR A 150 4.82 7.49 -4.44
C TYR A 150 5.34 8.34 -5.58
N ILE A 151 6.21 7.75 -6.39
CA ILE A 151 6.80 8.35 -7.58
C ILE A 151 6.65 7.37 -8.73
N TYR A 152 6.25 7.87 -9.88
CA TYR A 152 6.21 7.15 -11.14
C TYR A 152 7.21 7.74 -12.13
N TYR A 153 7.95 6.88 -12.81
CA TYR A 153 8.81 7.24 -13.93
C TYR A 153 9.00 6.05 -14.87
N ASN A 154 8.74 6.24 -16.14
CA ASN A 154 8.76 5.19 -17.15
C ASN A 154 7.89 3.98 -16.73
N GLU A 155 8.46 2.79 -16.59
CA GLU A 155 7.77 1.58 -16.15
C GLU A 155 8.02 1.28 -14.66
N THR A 156 8.55 2.24 -13.90
CA THR A 156 8.94 2.08 -12.50
C THR A 156 7.98 2.84 -11.58
N LEU A 157 7.48 2.14 -10.59
CA LEU A 157 6.69 2.71 -9.48
C LEU A 157 7.48 2.56 -8.19
N ILE A 158 7.67 3.66 -7.48
CA ILE A 158 8.29 3.71 -6.16
C ILE A 158 7.22 4.08 -5.14
N GLU A 159 7.08 3.30 -4.07
CA GLU A 159 6.08 3.51 -3.02
C GLU A 159 6.73 3.53 -1.65
N GLU A 160 6.26 4.42 -0.78
CA GLU A 160 6.63 4.37 0.62
C GLU A 160 6.11 3.10 1.30
N HIS A 161 6.81 2.67 2.34
CA HIS A 161 6.35 1.60 3.20
C HIS A 161 5.31 2.13 4.20
N ILE A 162 4.15 1.50 4.22
CA ILE A 162 3.13 1.76 5.23
C ILE A 162 3.46 0.94 6.47
N SER A 163 4.02 1.58 7.49
CA SER A 163 4.34 0.92 8.76
C SER A 163 3.05 0.50 9.46
N GLY A 164 3.01 -0.76 9.88
CA GLY A 164 1.87 -1.35 10.59
C GLY A 164 2.03 -2.85 10.75
N ILE A 165 1.10 -3.45 11.44
CA ILE A 165 1.08 -4.90 11.71
C ILE A 165 0.14 -5.53 10.70
N PRO A 166 0.57 -6.50 9.87
CA PRO A 166 -0.33 -7.20 8.95
C PRO A 166 -1.56 -7.73 9.67
N GLY A 167 -2.75 -7.56 9.06
CA GLY A 167 -4.01 -7.88 9.72
C GLY A 167 -4.11 -9.33 10.15
N ASP A 168 -3.67 -10.27 9.31
CA ASP A 168 -3.65 -11.71 9.62
C ASP A 168 -2.78 -12.01 10.85
N TYR A 169 -1.58 -11.41 10.91
CA TYR A 169 -0.70 -11.56 12.06
C TYR A 169 -1.28 -10.91 13.32
N PHE A 170 -1.87 -9.73 13.19
CA PHE A 170 -2.46 -8.99 14.31
C PHE A 170 -3.60 -9.78 14.95
N PHE A 171 -4.54 -10.29 14.15
CA PHE A 171 -5.68 -11.04 14.67
C PHE A 171 -5.29 -12.41 15.23
N LYS A 172 -4.23 -13.02 14.74
CA LYS A 172 -3.72 -14.28 15.26
C LYS A 172 -2.95 -14.10 16.58
N ASN A 173 -2.17 -13.02 16.73
CA ASN A 173 -1.14 -12.95 17.78
C ASN A 173 -1.33 -11.79 18.78
N GLN A 174 -2.02 -10.71 18.42
CA GLN A 174 -2.03 -9.49 19.23
C GLN A 174 -3.41 -9.07 19.74
N ILE A 175 -4.48 -9.42 19.05
CA ILE A 175 -5.84 -9.00 19.41
C ILE A 175 -6.25 -9.42 20.83
N LEU A 176 -5.73 -10.54 21.33
CA LEU A 176 -6.03 -11.03 22.69
C LEU A 176 -5.46 -10.12 23.78
N ALA A 177 -4.35 -9.43 23.51
CA ALA A 177 -3.74 -8.48 24.45
C ALA A 177 -4.44 -7.12 24.46
N CYS A 178 -5.31 -6.82 23.50
CA CYS A 178 -6.05 -5.58 23.43
C CYS A 178 -7.16 -5.54 24.50
N SER A 179 -7.35 -4.37 25.12
CA SER A 179 -8.47 -4.08 26.01
C SER A 179 -9.80 -4.13 25.26
N GLU A 180 -10.92 -4.22 26.00
CA GLU A 180 -12.26 -4.23 25.41
C GLU A 180 -12.60 -2.93 24.66
N SER A 181 -12.07 -1.78 25.13
CA SER A 181 -12.19 -0.50 24.44
C SER A 181 -11.44 -0.50 23.10
N GLU A 182 -10.20 -0.98 23.09
CA GLU A 182 -9.39 -1.10 21.87
C GLU A 182 -10.04 -2.05 20.86
N LYS A 183 -10.55 -3.18 21.31
CA LYS A 183 -11.29 -4.13 20.45
C LYS A 183 -12.52 -3.48 19.81
N SER A 184 -13.27 -2.67 20.56
CA SER A 184 -14.41 -1.93 20.03
C SER A 184 -13.99 -0.88 19.01
N GLN A 185 -12.87 -0.20 19.25
CA GLN A 185 -12.31 0.77 18.30
C GLN A 185 -11.82 0.10 17.01
N ILE A 186 -11.12 -1.02 17.10
CA ILE A 186 -10.67 -1.80 15.94
C ILE A 186 -11.87 -2.26 15.11
N ALA A 187 -12.94 -2.75 15.76
CA ALA A 187 -14.18 -3.12 15.09
C ALA A 187 -14.80 -1.94 14.32
N LYS A 188 -14.87 -0.75 14.95
CA LYS A 188 -15.35 0.49 14.32
C LYS A 188 -14.49 0.87 13.12
N GLU A 189 -13.16 0.83 13.24
CA GLU A 189 -12.25 1.16 12.15
C GLU A 189 -12.38 0.18 10.97
N PHE A 190 -12.63 -1.11 11.23
CA PHE A 190 -12.87 -2.07 10.16
C PHE A 190 -14.18 -1.79 9.39
N VAL A 191 -15.24 -1.38 10.08
CA VAL A 191 -16.48 -0.95 9.42
C VAL A 191 -16.22 0.25 8.50
N LYS A 192 -15.48 1.25 8.97
CA LYS A 192 -15.10 2.43 8.17
C LYS A 192 -14.17 2.06 7.01
N PHE A 193 -13.19 1.23 7.25
CA PHE A 193 -12.29 0.70 6.21
C PHE A 193 -13.05 -0.04 5.11
N SER A 194 -13.97 -0.95 5.50
CA SER A 194 -14.78 -1.70 4.55
C SER A 194 -15.67 -0.79 3.69
N GLU A 195 -16.22 0.27 4.30
CA GLU A 195 -17.02 1.24 3.56
C GLU A 195 -16.18 2.05 2.56
N ARG A 196 -14.96 2.46 2.93
CA ARG A 196 -14.01 3.11 2.00
C ARG A 196 -13.65 2.21 0.82
N CYS A 197 -13.35 0.94 1.07
CA CYS A 197 -13.05 -0.02 0.01
C CYS A 197 -14.20 -0.14 -0.99
N MET A 198 -15.43 -0.23 -0.49
CA MET A 198 -16.63 -0.33 -1.31
C MET A 198 -16.87 0.93 -2.16
N ILE A 199 -16.72 2.13 -1.59
CA ILE A 199 -16.97 3.39 -2.29
C ILE A 199 -15.97 3.59 -3.43
N ARG A 200 -14.71 3.28 -3.20
CA ARG A 200 -13.65 3.50 -4.19
C ARG A 200 -13.34 2.28 -5.06
N LEU A 201 -14.08 1.19 -4.90
CA LEU A 201 -13.91 -0.05 -5.63
C LEU A 201 -12.50 -0.66 -5.47
N LEU A 202 -11.97 -0.65 -4.24
CA LEU A 202 -10.73 -1.36 -3.91
C LEU A 202 -11.03 -2.79 -3.54
N GLY A 203 -10.61 -3.72 -4.39
CA GLY A 203 -10.87 -5.15 -4.23
C GLY A 203 -9.80 -5.89 -3.44
N ASP A 204 -10.13 -7.16 -3.15
CA ASP A 204 -9.24 -8.16 -2.52
C ASP A 204 -8.60 -7.74 -1.18
N MET A 205 -9.34 -6.98 -0.36
CA MET A 205 -8.87 -6.58 0.96
C MET A 205 -8.98 -7.73 1.97
N ARG A 206 -8.17 -8.78 1.76
CA ARG A 206 -7.93 -9.87 2.70
C ARG A 206 -7.08 -9.39 3.87
N SER A 207 -7.03 -10.14 4.95
CA SER A 207 -6.33 -9.73 6.18
C SER A 207 -4.84 -9.43 6.00
N TYR A 208 -4.18 -9.99 5.01
CA TYR A 208 -2.78 -9.71 4.67
C TYR A 208 -2.58 -8.55 3.68
N ASN A 209 -3.66 -8.00 3.10
CA ASN A 209 -3.62 -6.87 2.16
C ASN A 209 -3.90 -5.51 2.84
N TYR A 210 -3.99 -5.50 4.16
CA TYR A 210 -4.02 -4.28 4.97
C TYR A 210 -3.21 -4.45 6.26
N VAL A 211 -2.88 -3.32 6.87
CA VAL A 211 -2.16 -3.28 8.14
C VAL A 211 -2.97 -2.57 9.22
N ILE A 212 -2.78 -3.02 10.45
CA ILE A 212 -3.25 -2.36 11.66
C ILE A 212 -2.13 -1.45 12.15
N VAL A 213 -2.40 -0.16 12.24
CA VAL A 213 -1.44 0.87 12.65
C VAL A 213 -1.82 1.36 14.05
N PRO A 214 -1.08 0.98 15.10
CA PRO A 214 -1.26 1.54 16.42
C PRO A 214 -0.67 2.96 16.46
N ILE A 215 -1.45 3.91 16.93
CA ILE A 215 -1.05 5.31 17.15
C ILE A 215 -1.14 5.56 18.65
N HIS A 216 0.00 5.81 19.28
CA HIS A 216 0.07 6.13 20.70
C HIS A 216 -0.29 7.62 20.91
N ASP A 217 -1.38 7.87 21.62
CA ASP A 217 -1.86 9.20 21.97
C ASP A 217 -2.03 9.30 23.49
N PHE A 218 -1.05 9.91 24.15
CA PHE A 218 -0.96 10.06 25.61
C PHE A 218 -1.31 8.75 26.35
N ASP A 219 -2.55 8.65 26.86
CA ASP A 219 -2.99 7.54 27.71
C ASP A 219 -3.73 6.42 26.95
N GLN A 220 -3.84 6.52 25.63
CA GLN A 220 -4.59 5.56 24.81
C GLN A 220 -3.86 5.17 23.52
N VAL A 221 -4.16 3.97 23.04
CA VAL A 221 -3.72 3.54 21.71
C VAL A 221 -4.90 3.62 20.75
N ILE A 222 -4.73 4.37 19.66
CA ILE A 222 -5.71 4.49 18.58
C ILE A 222 -5.26 3.59 17.43
N TYR A 223 -6.15 2.73 16.97
CA TYR A 223 -5.85 1.83 15.85
C TYR A 223 -6.45 2.35 14.55
N LYS A 224 -5.65 2.35 13.48
CA LYS A 224 -6.09 2.65 12.11
C LYS A 224 -5.89 1.43 11.21
N ILE A 225 -6.79 1.24 10.25
CA ILE A 225 -6.65 0.20 9.23
C ILE A 225 -6.31 0.86 7.91
N ARG A 226 -5.18 0.46 7.30
CA ARG A 226 -4.67 0.99 6.04
C ARG A 226 -4.46 -0.12 5.03
N ALA A 227 -4.98 0.06 3.82
CA ALA A 227 -4.67 -0.83 2.70
C ALA A 227 -3.18 -0.70 2.33
N ILE A 228 -2.56 -1.80 1.92
CA ILE A 228 -1.19 -1.86 1.41
C ILE A 228 -1.10 -2.47 0.01
N ASP A 229 -2.18 -3.04 -0.47
CA ASP A 229 -2.29 -3.57 -1.82
C ASP A 229 -3.40 -2.84 -2.59
N PHE A 230 -3.03 -2.31 -3.77
CA PHE A 230 -3.92 -1.56 -4.65
C PHE A 230 -4.05 -2.23 -6.03
N ASP A 231 -3.55 -3.45 -6.20
CA ASP A 231 -3.53 -4.14 -7.49
C ASP A 231 -4.94 -4.45 -8.03
N GLN A 232 -5.91 -4.67 -7.15
CA GLN A 232 -7.30 -4.97 -7.50
C GLN A 232 -8.22 -3.73 -7.49
N GLN A 233 -7.66 -2.55 -7.76
CA GLN A 233 -8.45 -1.34 -7.88
C GLN A 233 -9.31 -1.36 -9.14
N SER A 234 -10.63 -1.33 -8.99
CA SER A 234 -11.63 -1.25 -10.07
C SER A 234 -11.48 -2.33 -11.16
N TYR A 235 -10.86 -3.48 -10.82
CA TYR A 235 -10.45 -4.49 -11.80
C TYR A 235 -11.58 -5.41 -12.26
N GLU A 236 -12.37 -5.93 -11.33
CA GLU A 236 -13.50 -6.82 -11.65
C GLU A 236 -14.82 -6.17 -11.26
N GLY A 237 -15.83 -6.24 -12.09
CA GLY A 237 -17.12 -5.59 -11.85
C GLY A 237 -17.99 -6.24 -10.76
N GLU A 238 -17.48 -7.26 -10.02
CA GLU A 238 -18.21 -7.93 -8.96
C GLU A 238 -18.13 -7.17 -7.65
N PHE A 239 -19.27 -6.68 -7.15
CA PHE A 239 -19.34 -5.98 -5.86
C PHE A 239 -18.85 -6.77 -4.65
N SER A 240 -18.89 -8.09 -4.71
CA SER A 240 -18.37 -8.98 -3.67
C SER A 240 -16.89 -8.77 -3.42
N LEU A 241 -16.10 -8.53 -4.47
CA LEU A 241 -14.66 -8.31 -4.41
C LEU A 241 -14.29 -7.07 -3.57
N TYR A 242 -15.13 -6.04 -3.59
CA TYR A 242 -14.90 -4.77 -2.90
C TYR A 242 -15.43 -4.74 -1.46
N ARG A 243 -15.81 -5.90 -0.95
CA ARG A 243 -16.37 -6.06 0.40
C ARG A 243 -15.43 -6.88 1.28
N PRO A 244 -14.52 -6.27 2.05
CA PRO A 244 -13.58 -6.98 2.91
C PRO A 244 -14.26 -8.00 3.83
N GLN A 245 -15.49 -7.71 4.27
CA GLN A 245 -16.28 -8.59 5.14
C GLN A 245 -16.73 -9.91 4.49
N LEU A 246 -16.54 -10.12 3.20
CA LEU A 246 -16.89 -11.36 2.51
C LEU A 246 -15.70 -12.33 2.36
N PHE A 247 -14.48 -11.88 2.68
CA PHE A 247 -13.32 -12.74 2.64
C PHE A 247 -13.19 -13.56 3.93
N LYS A 248 -12.97 -14.86 3.79
CA LYS A 248 -12.81 -15.79 4.92
C LYS A 248 -11.66 -15.39 5.84
N ASP A 249 -10.58 -14.87 5.27
CA ASP A 249 -9.41 -14.41 6.01
C ASP A 249 -9.73 -13.28 7.02
N ASN A 250 -10.88 -12.59 6.83
CA ASN A 250 -11.35 -11.52 7.70
C ASN A 250 -12.37 -12.03 8.77
N GLU A 251 -12.64 -13.34 8.85
CA GLU A 251 -13.59 -13.89 9.82
C GLU A 251 -13.32 -13.41 11.27
N PRO A 252 -12.07 -13.38 11.78
CA PRO A 252 -11.81 -12.92 13.15
C PRO A 252 -12.24 -11.48 13.42
N ILE A 253 -12.01 -10.56 12.48
CA ILE A 253 -12.44 -9.16 12.64
C ILE A 253 -13.93 -9.00 12.45
N ILE A 254 -14.56 -9.80 11.59
CA ILE A 254 -16.01 -9.79 11.37
C ILE A 254 -16.73 -10.24 12.64
N ASP A 255 -16.24 -11.29 13.29
CA ASP A 255 -16.80 -11.75 14.56
C ASP A 255 -16.60 -10.72 15.67
N LEU A 256 -15.45 -10.02 15.67
CA LEU A 256 -15.25 -8.90 16.58
C LEU A 256 -16.29 -7.79 16.35
N VAL A 257 -16.57 -7.41 15.10
CA VAL A 257 -17.59 -6.41 14.75
C VAL A 257 -18.96 -6.86 15.25
N LYS A 258 -19.39 -8.12 15.01
CA LYS A 258 -20.67 -8.64 15.46
C LYS A 258 -20.81 -8.63 16.98
N ASN A 259 -19.72 -8.95 17.69
CA ASN A 259 -19.72 -9.06 19.14
C ASN A 259 -19.62 -7.69 19.86
N LYS A 260 -19.05 -6.69 19.22
CA LYS A 260 -18.75 -5.38 19.84
C LYS A 260 -19.67 -4.24 19.41
N LEU A 261 -20.33 -4.35 18.27
CA LEU A 261 -21.09 -3.25 17.70
C LEU A 261 -22.55 -3.63 17.47
N LEU A 262 -23.45 -2.69 17.79
CA LEU A 262 -24.86 -2.79 17.42
C LEU A 262 -25.04 -2.43 15.94
N VAL A 263 -26.08 -2.96 15.31
CA VAL A 263 -26.40 -2.72 13.89
C VAL A 263 -26.58 -1.22 13.60
N GLU A 264 -27.22 -0.49 14.51
CA GLU A 264 -27.43 0.95 14.42
C GLU A 264 -26.09 1.70 14.40
N SER A 265 -25.15 1.30 15.28
CA SER A 265 -23.80 1.88 15.32
C SER A 265 -23.01 1.59 14.05
N ILE A 266 -23.10 0.36 13.51
CA ILE A 266 -22.48 0.00 12.23
C ILE A 266 -22.99 0.90 11.10
N ASN A 267 -24.31 1.11 11.02
CA ASN A 267 -24.92 1.96 10.01
C ASN A 267 -24.48 3.42 10.16
N GLN A 268 -24.42 3.91 11.40
CA GLN A 268 -23.93 5.26 11.67
C GLN A 268 -22.48 5.45 11.22
N TYR A 269 -21.58 4.52 11.55
CA TYR A 269 -20.16 4.59 11.12
C TYR A 269 -19.99 4.57 9.61
N LYS A 270 -20.84 3.82 8.89
CA LYS A 270 -20.87 3.87 7.43
C LYS A 270 -21.29 5.23 6.90
N ILE A 271 -22.34 5.84 7.49
CA ILE A 271 -22.80 7.18 7.10
C ILE A 271 -21.73 8.23 7.38
N GLU A 272 -21.08 8.18 8.56
CA GLU A 272 -19.97 9.07 8.89
C GLU A 272 -18.84 8.96 7.86
N GLU A 273 -18.46 7.74 7.50
CA GLU A 273 -17.36 7.52 6.56
C GLU A 273 -17.72 8.02 5.16
N ARG A 274 -18.95 7.76 4.69
CA ARG A 274 -19.45 8.32 3.42
C ARG A 274 -19.38 9.84 3.41
N ALA A 275 -19.79 10.49 4.50
CA ALA A 275 -19.74 11.95 4.62
C ALA A 275 -18.31 12.49 4.53
N ILE A 276 -17.35 11.80 5.17
CA ILE A 276 -15.92 12.15 5.08
C ILE A 276 -15.42 12.03 3.64
N VAL A 277 -15.71 10.90 2.98
CA VAL A 277 -15.29 10.67 1.58
C VAL A 277 -15.90 11.72 0.66
N VAL A 278 -17.21 12.00 0.77
CA VAL A 278 -17.88 13.04 -0.04
C VAL A 278 -17.23 14.41 0.17
N LYS A 279 -16.97 14.80 1.42
CA LYS A 279 -16.30 16.08 1.71
C LYS A 279 -14.92 16.17 1.03
N ARG A 280 -14.15 15.09 1.04
CA ARG A 280 -12.84 15.04 0.38
C ARG A 280 -12.94 15.08 -1.14
N LEU A 281 -13.89 14.33 -1.72
CA LEU A 281 -14.16 14.36 -3.16
C LEU A 281 -14.54 15.77 -3.63
N LEU A 282 -15.40 16.46 -2.90
CA LEU A 282 -15.78 17.84 -3.21
C LEU A 282 -14.59 18.81 -3.14
N GLY A 283 -13.70 18.61 -2.15
CA GLY A 283 -12.46 19.38 -2.03
C GLY A 283 -11.42 19.09 -3.11
N SER A 284 -11.55 17.96 -3.81
CA SER A 284 -10.64 17.52 -4.87
C SER A 284 -11.34 17.32 -6.22
N LYS A 285 -12.44 18.08 -6.46
CA LYS A 285 -13.35 17.88 -7.60
C LYS A 285 -12.62 17.79 -8.94
N ASN A 286 -11.75 18.73 -9.25
CA ASN A 286 -11.03 18.76 -10.53
C ASN A 286 -10.15 17.52 -10.72
N LYS A 287 -9.45 17.09 -9.64
CA LYS A 287 -8.60 15.90 -9.69
C LYS A 287 -9.39 14.63 -9.94
N ILE A 288 -10.53 14.46 -9.25
CA ILE A 288 -11.34 13.25 -9.39
C ILE A 288 -12.03 13.20 -10.76
N GLU A 289 -12.51 14.34 -11.29
CA GLU A 289 -13.09 14.42 -12.63
C GLU A 289 -12.05 14.03 -13.69
N SER A 290 -10.83 14.57 -13.62
CA SER A 290 -9.74 14.20 -14.52
C SER A 290 -9.39 12.71 -14.41
N LEU A 291 -9.33 12.18 -13.19
CA LEU A 291 -8.99 10.77 -12.94
C LEU A 291 -10.07 9.80 -13.47
N ILE A 292 -11.35 10.13 -13.30
CA ILE A 292 -12.48 9.32 -13.83
C ILE A 292 -12.47 9.34 -15.37
N CYS A 293 -12.21 10.48 -16.00
CA CYS A 293 -12.12 10.57 -17.46
C CYS A 293 -11.04 9.64 -18.04
N LEU A 294 -9.95 9.40 -17.30
CA LEU A 294 -8.88 8.49 -17.74
C LEU A 294 -9.31 7.02 -17.79
N LEU A 295 -10.21 6.58 -16.90
CA LEU A 295 -10.77 5.23 -16.94
C LEU A 295 -11.60 4.99 -18.22
N TYR A 296 -12.47 5.95 -18.56
CA TYR A 296 -13.33 5.82 -19.74
C TYR A 296 -12.56 5.86 -21.07
N THR A 297 -11.39 6.51 -21.09
CA THR A 297 -10.59 6.60 -22.32
C THR A 297 -9.64 5.41 -22.52
N SER A 298 -9.27 4.68 -21.47
CA SER A 298 -8.47 3.47 -21.60
C SER A 298 -9.28 2.27 -22.10
N ASP A 299 -10.55 2.16 -21.69
CA ASP A 299 -11.44 1.05 -22.11
C ASP A 299 -12.03 1.25 -23.52
N ALA A 300 -11.96 2.45 -24.08
CA ALA A 300 -12.46 2.76 -25.43
C ALA A 300 -11.38 2.64 -26.53
N ALA A 301 -10.13 2.34 -26.16
CA ALA A 301 -9.00 2.25 -27.10
C ALA A 301 -8.53 0.80 -27.35
N ASP A 302 -9.10 -0.21 -26.70
CA ASP A 302 -8.96 -1.63 -26.92
C ASP A 302 -10.26 -2.24 -27.51
#